data_c9bc465c8fb4aa458bb2920d6e1ebc09
#
_entry.id   c9bc465c8fb4aa458bb2920d6e1ebc09
#
_cell.length_a   1.000
_cell.length_b   1.000
_cell.length_c   1.000
_cell.angle_alpha   90.00
_cell.angle_beta   90.00
_cell.angle_gamma   90.00
#
_symmetry.space_group_name_H-M   'P 1'
#
loop_
_entity.id
_entity.type
_entity.pdbx_description
1 polymer ?
#
loop_
_entity_poly.entity_id
_entity_poly.type
_entity_poly.pdbx_seq_one_letter_code
_entity_poly.pdbx_strand_id
1 'polypeptide(L)'
;MSFSNFLDGLKTKAGELKTGALKYKNQNFLNAAMAGSALVAMADGSVSPEEKQKMIKFIESNDALSVFTTSDVIKAFQEFVTQLEFDKDIGEAKAYQALGKMKSDVEASRLLVRMIIAVAASDGNFDANEKAVAKKIAKELNINPSEFELD
;
A
#
# COMPACT_ATOMS: atom_id res chain seq x y z
N MET A 1 -8.18 20.72 -3.78
CA MET A 1 -7.30 20.19 -2.72
C MET A 1 -6.12 19.47 -3.38
N SER A 2 -4.91 19.72 -2.92
CA SER A 2 -3.73 19.11 -3.51
C SER A 2 -3.49 17.72 -2.91
N PHE A 3 -2.74 16.89 -3.64
CA PHE A 3 -2.31 15.58 -3.13
C PHE A 3 -1.48 15.71 -1.86
N SER A 4 -0.66 16.76 -1.77
CA SER A 4 0.12 17.07 -0.56
C SER A 4 -0.79 17.25 0.67
N ASN A 5 -1.90 17.98 0.53
CA ASN A 5 -2.86 18.15 1.61
C ASN A 5 -3.51 16.82 2.00
N PHE A 6 -3.78 15.96 1.01
CA PHE A 6 -4.31 14.62 1.27
C PHE A 6 -3.33 13.80 2.10
N LEU A 7 -2.04 13.81 1.74
CA LEU A 7 -1.01 13.09 2.49
C LEU A 7 -0.87 13.62 3.92
N ASP A 8 -0.92 14.94 4.10
CA ASP A 8 -0.87 15.55 5.43
C ASP A 8 -2.07 15.10 6.27
N GLY A 9 -3.24 15.02 5.66
CA GLY A 9 -4.44 14.51 6.31
C GLY A 9 -4.29 13.06 6.76
N LEU A 10 -3.66 12.21 5.94
CA LEU A 10 -3.39 10.82 6.33
C LEU A 10 -2.46 10.74 7.55
N LYS A 11 -1.43 11.58 7.59
CA LYS A 11 -0.50 11.62 8.72
C LYS A 11 -1.19 12.03 10.02
N THR A 12 -2.07 13.04 9.95
CA THR A 12 -2.79 13.52 11.12
C THR A 12 -3.88 12.54 11.58
N LYS A 13 -4.35 11.67 10.67
CA LYS A 13 -5.39 10.67 10.96
C LYS A 13 -4.83 9.26 11.16
N ALA A 14 -3.56 9.14 11.58
CA ALA A 14 -2.93 7.84 11.79
C ALA A 14 -3.71 6.97 12.79
N GLY A 15 -4.32 7.58 13.81
CA GLY A 15 -5.16 6.86 14.77
C GLY A 15 -6.40 6.24 14.13
N GLU A 16 -7.01 6.93 13.17
CA GLU A 16 -8.16 6.39 12.42
C GLU A 16 -7.75 5.21 11.54
N LEU A 17 -6.57 5.28 10.91
CA LEU A 17 -6.04 4.16 10.13
C LEU A 17 -5.80 2.95 11.02
N LYS A 18 -5.26 3.14 12.21
CA LYS A 18 -5.05 2.06 13.18
C LYS A 18 -6.37 1.41 13.59
N THR A 19 -7.39 2.22 13.89
CA THR A 19 -8.71 1.74 14.27
C THR A 19 -9.32 0.91 13.13
N GLY A 20 -9.20 1.40 11.89
CA GLY A 20 -9.66 0.67 10.72
C GLY A 20 -8.89 -0.63 10.50
N ALA A 21 -7.57 -0.61 10.67
CA ALA A 21 -6.74 -1.80 10.54
C ALA A 21 -7.11 -2.87 11.57
N LEU A 22 -7.44 -2.47 12.81
CA LEU A 22 -7.91 -3.40 13.84
C LEU A 22 -9.20 -4.09 13.42
N LYS A 23 -10.13 -3.36 12.80
CA LYS A 23 -11.40 -3.88 12.31
C LYS A 23 -11.19 -4.97 11.26
N TYR A 24 -10.18 -4.81 10.40
CA TYR A 24 -9.91 -5.74 9.29
C TYR A 24 -8.66 -6.58 9.53
N LYS A 25 -8.28 -6.79 10.77
CA LYS A 25 -7.07 -7.54 11.12
C LYS A 25 -7.19 -9.02 10.71
N ASN A 26 -6.74 -9.34 9.50
CA ASN A 26 -6.67 -10.71 8.99
C ASN A 26 -5.58 -10.81 7.94
N GLN A 27 -5.22 -12.05 7.58
CA GLN A 27 -4.12 -12.31 6.64
C GLN A 27 -4.42 -11.77 5.24
N ASN A 28 -5.66 -11.86 4.78
CA ASN A 28 -6.03 -11.36 3.46
C ASN A 28 -5.85 -9.84 3.36
N PHE A 29 -6.24 -9.11 4.40
CA PHE A 29 -6.05 -7.66 4.44
C PHE A 29 -4.55 -7.31 4.45
N LEU A 30 -3.77 -7.99 5.28
CA LEU A 30 -2.32 -7.76 5.33
C LEU A 30 -1.67 -8.03 3.98
N ASN A 31 -2.00 -9.15 3.35
CA ASN A 31 -1.45 -9.50 2.04
C ASN A 31 -1.82 -8.45 0.99
N ALA A 32 -3.07 -7.98 0.99
CA ALA A 32 -3.53 -6.96 0.05
C ALA A 32 -2.77 -5.64 0.27
N ALA A 33 -2.60 -5.22 1.52
CA ALA A 33 -1.88 -3.99 1.85
C ALA A 33 -0.42 -4.06 1.39
N MET A 34 0.25 -5.18 1.62
CA MET A 34 1.65 -5.34 1.25
C MET A 34 1.82 -5.56 -0.26
N ALA A 35 0.87 -6.24 -0.89
CA ALA A 35 0.86 -6.39 -2.35
C ALA A 35 0.77 -5.02 -3.05
N GLY A 36 -0.16 -4.19 -2.62
CA GLY A 36 -0.30 -2.84 -3.17
C GLY A 36 0.91 -1.97 -2.90
N SER A 37 1.47 -2.05 -1.69
CA SER A 37 2.68 -1.31 -1.34
C SER A 37 3.87 -1.72 -2.22
N ALA A 38 4.02 -3.01 -2.47
CA ALA A 38 5.08 -3.51 -3.34
C ALA A 38 4.89 -3.06 -4.79
N LEU A 39 3.65 -3.09 -5.29
CA LEU A 39 3.35 -2.62 -6.66
C LEU A 39 3.74 -1.15 -6.84
N VAL A 40 3.39 -0.30 -5.89
CA VAL A 40 3.72 1.13 -5.96
C VAL A 40 5.24 1.31 -5.84
N ALA A 41 5.89 0.57 -4.93
CA ALA A 41 7.34 0.65 -4.76
C ALA A 41 8.08 0.30 -6.06
N MET A 42 7.54 -0.65 -6.84
CA MET A 42 8.15 -1.10 -8.10
C MET A 42 7.69 -0.31 -9.32
N ALA A 43 6.97 0.80 -9.13
CA ALA A 43 6.40 1.58 -10.22
C ALA A 43 7.45 2.09 -11.22
N ASP A 44 8.67 2.36 -10.76
CA ASP A 44 9.77 2.81 -11.60
C ASP A 44 10.59 1.65 -12.21
N GLY A 45 10.14 0.41 -12.01
CA GLY A 45 10.79 -0.77 -12.54
C GLY A 45 11.73 -1.46 -11.56
N SER A 46 12.16 -0.78 -10.51
CA SER A 46 13.04 -1.35 -9.48
C SER A 46 12.94 -0.57 -8.18
N VAL A 47 13.34 -1.21 -7.08
CA VAL A 47 13.42 -0.58 -5.76
C VAL A 47 14.86 -0.72 -5.28
N SER A 48 15.51 0.41 -4.99
CA SER A 48 16.88 0.39 -4.47
C SER A 48 16.92 -0.19 -3.05
N PRO A 49 18.07 -0.72 -2.60
CA PRO A 49 18.21 -1.17 -1.22
C PRO A 49 17.87 -0.09 -0.19
N GLU A 50 18.25 1.16 -0.46
CA GLU A 50 17.96 2.30 0.42
C GLU A 50 16.45 2.55 0.51
N GLU A 51 15.76 2.49 -0.60
CA GLU A 51 14.30 2.67 -0.64
C GLU A 51 13.59 1.55 0.12
N LYS A 52 14.03 0.30 -0.06
CA LYS A 52 13.51 -0.85 0.70
C LYS A 52 13.65 -0.63 2.20
N GLN A 53 14.83 -0.19 2.63
CA GLN A 53 15.10 0.05 4.05
C GLN A 53 14.23 1.17 4.62
N LYS A 54 14.03 2.25 3.88
CA LYS A 54 13.16 3.35 4.30
C LYS A 54 11.73 2.89 4.47
N MET A 55 11.23 2.10 3.53
CA MET A 55 9.88 1.56 3.59
C MET A 55 9.72 0.59 4.76
N ILE A 56 10.70 -0.28 5.00
CA ILE A 56 10.68 -1.22 6.13
C ILE A 56 10.67 -0.44 7.46
N LYS A 57 11.51 0.59 7.59
CA LYS A 57 11.51 1.42 8.80
C LYS A 57 10.16 2.10 9.02
N PHE A 58 9.56 2.60 7.96
CA PHE A 58 8.22 3.21 8.06
C PHE A 58 7.20 2.17 8.51
N ILE A 59 7.24 0.99 7.93
CA ILE A 59 6.32 -0.11 8.28
C ILE A 59 6.49 -0.46 9.76
N GLU A 60 7.73 -0.58 10.24
CA GLU A 60 8.02 -0.90 11.65
C GLU A 60 7.49 0.16 12.61
N SER A 61 7.54 1.42 12.22
CA SER A 61 7.14 2.55 13.07
C SER A 61 5.69 3.00 12.87
N ASN A 62 4.97 2.42 11.90
CA ASN A 62 3.61 2.85 11.58
C ASN A 62 2.60 2.25 12.57
N ASP A 63 1.89 3.13 13.29
CA ASP A 63 0.91 2.72 14.29
C ASP A 63 -0.23 1.90 13.69
N ALA A 64 -0.67 2.21 12.48
CA ALA A 64 -1.75 1.48 11.83
C ALA A 64 -1.36 0.03 11.55
N LEU A 65 -0.09 -0.20 11.16
CA LEU A 65 0.43 -1.53 10.85
C LEU A 65 0.84 -2.28 12.12
N SER A 66 0.93 -1.60 13.27
CA SER A 66 1.31 -2.23 14.54
C SER A 66 0.28 -3.25 15.04
N VAL A 67 -0.93 -3.26 14.45
CA VAL A 67 -1.94 -4.27 14.77
C VAL A 67 -1.53 -5.66 14.27
N PHE A 68 -0.58 -5.72 13.33
CA PHE A 68 0.01 -6.96 12.83
C PHE A 68 1.39 -7.15 13.45
N THR A 69 1.87 -8.38 13.48
CA THR A 69 3.25 -8.67 13.90
C THR A 69 4.21 -8.05 12.89
N THR A 70 5.19 -7.28 13.37
CA THR A 70 6.16 -6.60 12.50
C THR A 70 6.83 -7.58 11.52
N SER A 71 7.25 -8.75 12.00
CA SER A 71 7.90 -9.74 11.14
C SER A 71 6.98 -10.25 10.03
N ASP A 72 5.67 -10.41 10.32
CA ASP A 72 4.69 -10.84 9.32
C ASP A 72 4.50 -9.78 8.23
N VAL A 73 4.45 -8.51 8.64
CA VAL A 73 4.29 -7.38 7.71
C VAL A 73 5.49 -7.30 6.77
N ILE A 74 6.70 -7.32 7.34
CA ILE A 74 7.95 -7.24 6.57
C ILE A 74 8.07 -8.43 5.62
N LYS A 75 7.78 -9.64 6.11
CA LYS A 75 7.84 -10.85 5.30
C LYS A 75 6.89 -10.77 4.10
N ALA A 76 5.66 -10.35 4.31
CA ALA A 76 4.68 -10.22 3.24
C ALA A 76 5.15 -9.19 2.20
N PHE A 77 5.64 -8.03 2.66
CA PHE A 77 6.15 -6.99 1.77
C PHE A 77 7.32 -7.52 0.91
N GLN A 78 8.29 -8.15 1.56
CA GLN A 78 9.47 -8.69 0.87
C GLN A 78 9.12 -9.79 -0.13
N GLU A 79 8.14 -10.64 0.20
CA GLU A 79 7.70 -11.70 -0.71
C GLU A 79 7.13 -11.11 -2.01
N PHE A 80 6.28 -10.09 -1.91
CA PHE A 80 5.72 -9.46 -3.11
C PHE A 80 6.78 -8.72 -3.91
N VAL A 81 7.68 -8.01 -3.25
CA VAL A 81 8.79 -7.33 -3.95
C VAL A 81 9.67 -8.35 -4.68
N THR A 82 10.03 -9.44 -4.00
CA THR A 82 10.87 -10.50 -4.60
C THR A 82 10.21 -11.12 -5.82
N GLN A 83 8.90 -11.38 -5.75
CA GLN A 83 8.17 -11.94 -6.88
C GLN A 83 8.14 -10.98 -8.06
N LEU A 84 7.94 -9.68 -7.80
CA LEU A 84 7.94 -8.65 -8.83
C LEU A 84 9.33 -8.47 -9.46
N GLU A 85 10.39 -8.58 -8.66
CA GLU A 85 11.77 -8.52 -9.16
C GLU A 85 12.13 -9.73 -10.00
N PHE A 86 11.62 -10.90 -9.62
CA PHE A 86 11.91 -12.13 -10.36
C PHE A 86 11.20 -12.16 -11.72
N ASP A 87 9.90 -11.83 -11.74
CA ASP A 87 9.11 -11.78 -12.97
C ASP A 87 7.98 -10.77 -12.75
N LYS A 88 8.04 -9.64 -13.46
CA LYS A 88 7.10 -8.56 -13.30
C LYS A 88 5.65 -9.00 -13.55
N ASP A 89 5.41 -9.74 -14.62
CA ASP A 89 4.06 -10.14 -15.01
C ASP A 89 3.45 -11.11 -14.00
N ILE A 90 4.22 -12.11 -13.58
CA ILE A 90 3.77 -13.08 -12.57
C ILE A 90 3.57 -12.38 -11.23
N GLY A 91 4.52 -11.52 -10.84
CA GLY A 91 4.43 -10.77 -9.58
C GLY A 91 3.22 -9.85 -9.54
N GLU A 92 2.94 -9.13 -10.63
CA GLU A 92 1.76 -8.28 -10.72
C GLU A 92 0.47 -9.10 -10.62
N ALA A 93 0.40 -10.23 -11.31
CA ALA A 93 -0.78 -11.11 -11.26
C ALA A 93 -1.06 -11.56 -9.83
N LYS A 94 -0.03 -11.98 -9.09
CA LYS A 94 -0.17 -12.41 -7.69
C LYS A 94 -0.59 -11.26 -6.79
N ALA A 95 -0.01 -10.08 -7.00
CA ALA A 95 -0.33 -8.90 -6.21
C ALA A 95 -1.79 -8.47 -6.42
N TYR A 96 -2.24 -8.41 -7.66
CA TYR A 96 -3.63 -8.05 -7.96
C TYR A 96 -4.61 -9.13 -7.50
N GLN A 97 -4.20 -10.39 -7.50
CA GLN A 97 -5.02 -11.46 -6.93
C GLN A 97 -5.24 -11.24 -5.43
N ALA A 98 -4.20 -10.86 -4.70
CA ALA A 98 -4.31 -10.56 -3.27
C ALA A 98 -5.22 -9.35 -3.02
N LEU A 99 -5.07 -8.30 -3.82
CA LEU A 99 -5.93 -7.12 -3.74
C LEU A 99 -7.39 -7.46 -4.03
N GLY A 100 -7.61 -8.28 -5.05
CA GLY A 100 -8.96 -8.66 -5.48
C GLY A 100 -9.77 -9.39 -4.42
N LYS A 101 -9.13 -10.04 -3.47
CA LYS A 101 -9.82 -10.70 -2.35
C LYS A 101 -10.58 -9.71 -1.46
N MET A 102 -10.18 -8.44 -1.47
CA MET A 102 -10.81 -7.38 -0.67
C MET A 102 -11.85 -6.56 -1.43
N LYS A 103 -11.98 -6.82 -2.74
CA LYS A 103 -12.79 -6.01 -3.64
C LYS A 103 -14.26 -5.91 -3.25
N SER A 104 -14.82 -6.94 -2.66
CA SER A 104 -16.24 -6.98 -2.26
C SER A 104 -16.54 -6.12 -1.02
N ASP A 105 -15.52 -5.74 -0.25
CA ASP A 105 -15.69 -4.90 0.93
C ASP A 105 -15.19 -3.49 0.61
N VAL A 106 -16.12 -2.58 0.35
CA VAL A 106 -15.82 -1.21 -0.08
C VAL A 106 -15.05 -0.44 1.00
N GLU A 107 -15.43 -0.59 2.27
CA GLU A 107 -14.75 0.11 3.35
C GLU A 107 -13.32 -0.39 3.52
N ALA A 108 -13.13 -1.72 3.47
CA ALA A 108 -11.81 -2.31 3.54
C ALA A 108 -10.95 -1.86 2.35
N SER A 109 -11.54 -1.79 1.16
CA SER A 109 -10.83 -1.35 -0.04
C SER A 109 -10.37 0.11 0.06
N ARG A 110 -11.22 0.99 0.61
CA ARG A 110 -10.83 2.39 0.84
C ARG A 110 -9.70 2.49 1.85
N LEU A 111 -9.77 1.73 2.93
CA LEU A 111 -8.70 1.70 3.92
C LEU A 111 -7.40 1.20 3.30
N LEU A 112 -7.46 0.16 2.48
CA LEU A 112 -6.31 -0.36 1.77
C LEU A 112 -5.62 0.70 0.92
N VAL A 113 -6.39 1.44 0.13
CA VAL A 113 -5.82 2.49 -0.72
C VAL A 113 -5.10 3.55 0.13
N ARG A 114 -5.72 3.99 1.22
CA ARG A 114 -5.10 4.96 2.13
C ARG A 114 -3.79 4.43 2.70
N MET A 115 -3.79 3.19 3.15
CA MET A 115 -2.61 2.56 3.74
C MET A 115 -1.49 2.38 2.72
N ILE A 116 -1.83 1.93 1.51
CA ILE A 116 -0.87 1.75 0.42
C ILE A 116 -0.20 3.08 0.07
N ILE A 117 -0.98 4.15 -0.04
CA ILE A 117 -0.45 5.48 -0.32
C ILE A 117 0.47 5.95 0.82
N ALA A 118 0.06 5.73 2.07
CA ALA A 118 0.87 6.13 3.23
C ALA A 118 2.23 5.43 3.24
N VAL A 119 2.26 4.12 2.96
CA VAL A 119 3.51 3.36 2.89
C VAL A 119 4.36 3.84 1.71
N ALA A 120 3.76 4.00 0.55
CA ALA A 120 4.48 4.41 -0.67
C ALA A 120 5.07 5.81 -0.55
N ALA A 121 4.39 6.72 0.12
CA ALA A 121 4.83 8.11 0.28
C ALA A 121 5.74 8.30 1.50
N SER A 122 6.12 7.23 2.18
CA SER A 122 6.86 7.28 3.45
C SER A 122 8.26 7.88 3.31
N ASP A 123 8.86 7.84 2.14
CA ASP A 123 10.18 8.42 1.88
C ASP A 123 10.10 9.90 1.49
N GLY A 124 8.90 10.49 1.53
CA GLY A 124 8.67 11.88 1.15
C GLY A 124 8.59 12.11 -0.36
N ASN A 125 8.65 11.04 -1.15
CA ASN A 125 8.62 11.11 -2.60
C ASN A 125 7.48 10.22 -3.12
N PHE A 126 6.53 10.83 -3.82
CA PHE A 126 5.43 10.11 -4.46
C PHE A 126 5.30 10.65 -5.88
N ASP A 127 6.03 10.01 -6.80
CA ASP A 127 6.16 10.51 -8.16
C ASP A 127 4.97 10.12 -9.05
N ALA A 128 5.02 10.57 -10.30
CA ALA A 128 3.95 10.34 -11.26
C ALA A 128 3.75 8.84 -11.55
N ASN A 129 4.82 8.06 -11.59
CA ASN A 129 4.76 6.62 -11.84
C ASN A 129 4.08 5.89 -10.68
N GLU A 130 4.45 6.24 -9.45
CA GLU A 130 3.84 5.69 -8.24
C GLU A 130 2.37 6.05 -8.16
N LYS A 131 2.03 7.30 -8.47
CA LYS A 131 0.65 7.78 -8.50
C LYS A 131 -0.18 7.01 -9.54
N ALA A 132 0.38 6.74 -10.71
CA ALA A 132 -0.30 5.99 -11.76
C ALA A 132 -0.63 4.56 -11.30
N VAL A 133 0.31 3.90 -10.59
CA VAL A 133 0.08 2.56 -10.06
C VAL A 133 -0.98 2.59 -8.96
N ALA A 134 -0.93 3.56 -8.06
CA ALA A 134 -1.94 3.72 -7.02
C ALA A 134 -3.34 3.94 -7.62
N LYS A 135 -3.42 4.72 -8.68
CA LYS A 135 -4.67 4.94 -9.43
C LYS A 135 -5.20 3.62 -10.00
N LYS A 136 -4.33 2.81 -10.59
CA LYS A 136 -4.70 1.49 -11.14
C LYS A 136 -5.21 0.56 -10.04
N ILE A 137 -4.56 0.57 -8.88
CA ILE A 137 -4.98 -0.23 -7.72
C ILE A 137 -6.38 0.18 -7.26
N ALA A 138 -6.65 1.49 -7.15
CA ALA A 138 -7.95 1.99 -6.76
C ALA A 138 -9.04 1.52 -7.74
N LYS A 139 -8.78 1.60 -9.03
CA LYS A 139 -9.72 1.13 -10.06
C LYS A 139 -9.96 -0.38 -9.94
N GLU A 140 -8.92 -1.15 -9.68
CA GLU A 140 -9.00 -2.60 -9.51
C GLU A 140 -9.90 -2.97 -8.32
N LEU A 141 -9.92 -2.12 -7.30
CA LEU A 141 -10.76 -2.28 -6.11
C LEU A 141 -12.14 -1.64 -6.27
N ASN A 142 -12.49 -1.13 -7.45
CA ASN A 142 -13.73 -0.39 -7.73
C ASN A 142 -13.89 0.87 -6.85
N ILE A 143 -12.78 1.52 -6.56
CA ILE A 143 -12.76 2.78 -5.82
C ILE A 143 -12.42 3.90 -6.80
N ASN A 144 -13.15 5.01 -6.71
CA ASN A 144 -12.88 6.17 -7.58
C ASN A 144 -11.54 6.81 -7.18
N PRO A 145 -10.55 6.85 -8.09
CA PRO A 145 -9.24 7.44 -7.76
C PRO A 145 -9.31 8.89 -7.29
N SER A 146 -10.30 9.66 -7.71
CA SER A 146 -10.42 11.06 -7.30
C SER A 146 -10.68 11.21 -5.80
N GLU A 147 -11.20 10.18 -5.13
CA GLU A 147 -11.35 10.19 -3.66
C GLU A 147 -10.02 10.37 -2.95
N PHE A 148 -8.91 10.03 -3.61
CA PHE A 148 -7.55 10.06 -3.04
C PHE A 148 -6.62 11.01 -3.80
N GLU A 149 -7.19 11.93 -4.57
CA GLU A 149 -6.42 12.91 -5.36
C GLU A 149 -5.43 12.23 -6.33
N LEU A 150 -5.85 11.09 -6.89
CA LEU A 150 -5.01 10.30 -7.81
C LEU A 150 -5.29 10.57 -9.29
N ASP A 151 -6.12 11.52 -9.60
CA ASP A 151 -6.48 11.87 -11.00
C ASP A 151 -5.32 12.41 -11.80
#